data_b41a97a7392d2621d89f8926cedad38f
#
_entry.id   b41a97a7392d2621d89f8926cedad38f
#
_cell.length_a   1.000
_cell.length_b   1.000
_cell.length_c   1.000
_cell.angle_alpha   90.00
_cell.angle_beta   90.00
_cell.angle_gamma   90.00
#
_symmetry.space_group_name_H-M   'P 1'
#
loop_
_entity.id
_entity.type
_entity.pdbx_description
1 polymer ?
#
loop_
_entity_poly.entity_id
_entity_poly.type
_entity_poly.pdbx_seq_one_letter_code
_entity_poly.pdbx_strand_id
1 'polypeptide(L)'
;AVLGMATKFSEVTLAQHYRDVALGDDDGPDWLGTVSGGPMYYIEKGLGSGWKWMAVFFAGMLMITSFLTGNANQANTVTDTLSNYSGVFGLDPFTMKVVVGLLVAAIVAVVIIGGVTRIGRFTGVVAPVMAAIYVLGGVVILAMNASELPAAVSTVVTEAFNPQSGVAGTGAGIFLLTMIYGVQRGLFSNEAGQGSAPIAHSAAKTDEPVSEGVVALLEPFIDTIIVCTITGLVIVVTGVWDDTVPTDLDLDGGAVSYRVEGEGGIISSEEPPTEIRIVNGEPRVQEGTPQFAWNEAVVSRFYTGCAAGCDVAEDFQDPFNGTFYPARGVAIANDGTEYENLYGPAVETGAPLTQLAFARGLAPLGNWGGGIVVLSVLLFAISTSISWSYYGDRCAIYLFGESAVLPYKGVFVIMNFLGGIAPLATVWAIGDIALGLVIIPNLIAIVALSGKLREIMDSYFERKAWLSNVDAAKRAREAPSADEE
;
A
#
# COMPACT_ATOMS: atom_id res chain seq x y z
N ALA A 1 -13.52 -5.48 3.99
CA ALA A 1 -14.14 -4.15 3.87
C ALA A 1 -15.18 -3.92 4.96
N VAL A 2 -16.28 -4.72 5.08
CA VAL A 2 -17.37 -4.48 6.04
C VAL A 2 -16.88 -4.40 7.49
N LEU A 3 -16.06 -5.37 7.93
CA LEU A 3 -15.42 -5.31 9.25
C LEU A 3 -14.50 -4.09 9.38
N GLY A 4 -13.74 -3.77 8.33
CA GLY A 4 -12.89 -2.60 8.30
C GLY A 4 -13.68 -1.29 8.45
N MET A 5 -14.85 -1.19 7.83
CA MET A 5 -15.75 -0.03 8.02
C MET A 5 -16.16 0.13 9.49
N ALA A 6 -16.58 -0.95 10.16
CA ALA A 6 -16.96 -0.91 11.57
C ALA A 6 -15.77 -0.54 12.47
N THR A 7 -14.57 -1.08 12.18
CA THR A 7 -13.35 -0.75 12.92
C THR A 7 -12.96 0.71 12.72
N LYS A 8 -12.98 1.21 11.47
CA LYS A 8 -12.68 2.60 11.13
C LYS A 8 -13.64 3.58 11.82
N PHE A 9 -14.93 3.28 11.78
CA PHE A 9 -15.94 4.05 12.52
C PHE A 9 -15.60 4.13 14.01
N SER A 10 -15.25 2.98 14.60
CA SER A 10 -15.00 2.88 16.04
C SER A 10 -13.78 3.70 16.46
N GLU A 11 -12.65 3.52 15.75
CA GLU A 11 -11.40 4.21 16.07
C GLU A 11 -11.49 5.71 15.84
N VAL A 12 -12.19 6.17 14.79
CA VAL A 12 -12.36 7.60 14.52
C VAL A 12 -13.31 8.25 15.53
N THR A 13 -14.42 7.61 15.86
CA THR A 13 -15.35 8.13 16.88
C THR A 13 -14.67 8.25 18.25
N LEU A 14 -13.89 7.23 18.66
CA LEU A 14 -13.13 7.28 19.92
C LEU A 14 -12.06 8.37 19.89
N ALA A 15 -11.33 8.51 18.77
CA ALA A 15 -10.28 9.52 18.65
C ALA A 15 -10.82 10.95 18.70
N GLN A 16 -11.98 11.19 18.08
CA GLN A 16 -12.68 12.47 18.17
C GLN A 16 -13.18 12.76 19.59
N HIS A 17 -13.67 11.74 20.30
CA HIS A 17 -14.18 11.89 21.66
C HIS A 17 -13.07 12.19 22.68
N TYR A 18 -11.91 11.57 22.53
CA TYR A 18 -10.79 11.69 23.49
C TYR A 18 -9.68 12.65 23.06
N ARG A 19 -9.85 13.40 21.95
CA ARG A 19 -8.84 14.36 21.48
C ARG A 19 -8.59 15.50 22.45
N ASP A 20 -7.43 16.09 22.37
CA ASP A 20 -7.07 17.36 22.99
C ASP A 20 -7.14 18.48 21.96
N VAL A 21 -7.86 19.53 22.29
CA VAL A 21 -7.95 20.76 21.52
C VAL A 21 -7.31 21.85 22.34
N ALA A 22 -6.15 22.35 21.93
CA ALA A 22 -5.56 23.52 22.51
C ALA A 22 -6.33 24.74 21.98
N LEU A 23 -7.10 25.39 22.87
CA LEU A 23 -7.74 26.67 22.56
C LEU A 23 -6.66 27.73 22.55
N GLY A 24 -6.62 28.59 21.54
CA GLY A 24 -5.79 29.80 21.56
C GLY A 24 -6.25 30.75 22.68
N ASP A 25 -5.38 31.65 23.09
CA ASP A 25 -5.63 32.61 24.19
C ASP A 25 -6.75 33.62 23.89
N ASP A 26 -7.30 33.63 22.68
CA ASP A 26 -8.43 34.49 22.30
C ASP A 26 -9.75 33.71 22.39
N ASP A 27 -10.71 34.26 23.15
CA ASP A 27 -12.08 33.76 23.37
C ASP A 27 -12.95 33.69 22.08
N GLY A 28 -12.36 33.53 20.91
CA GLY A 28 -13.05 33.38 19.64
C GLY A 28 -13.54 31.96 19.37
N PRO A 29 -14.61 31.77 18.60
CA PRO A 29 -15.11 30.45 18.20
C PRO A 29 -14.19 29.75 17.18
N ASP A 30 -13.05 30.35 16.87
CA ASP A 30 -12.11 29.81 15.88
C ASP A 30 -11.18 28.81 16.55
N TRP A 31 -11.18 27.60 16.04
CA TRP A 31 -10.29 26.49 16.36
C TRP A 31 -8.83 26.82 15.93
N LEU A 32 -8.22 27.81 16.56
CA LEU A 32 -6.87 28.29 16.23
C LEU A 32 -5.75 27.46 16.85
N GLY A 33 -6.10 26.43 17.66
CA GLY A 33 -5.15 25.60 18.37
C GLY A 33 -4.75 24.32 17.63
N THR A 34 -3.65 23.72 18.07
CA THR A 34 -3.23 22.39 17.64
C THR A 34 -4.19 21.35 18.19
N VAL A 35 -4.73 20.50 17.30
CA VAL A 35 -5.53 19.34 17.70
C VAL A 35 -4.63 18.13 17.80
N SER A 36 -4.71 17.38 18.87
CA SER A 36 -3.98 16.16 19.10
C SER A 36 -4.94 15.04 19.53
N GLY A 37 -5.01 13.99 18.73
CA GLY A 37 -5.89 12.85 18.98
C GLY A 37 -5.34 11.59 18.33
N GLY A 38 -6.05 10.50 18.50
CA GLY A 38 -5.67 9.20 17.97
C GLY A 38 -5.62 8.12 19.05
N PRO A 39 -5.16 6.90 18.75
CA PRO A 39 -5.17 5.78 19.66
C PRO A 39 -4.46 6.02 21.00
N MET A 40 -3.30 6.69 20.98
CA MET A 40 -2.59 6.99 22.22
C MET A 40 -3.45 7.78 23.21
N TYR A 41 -4.33 8.67 22.75
CA TYR A 41 -5.21 9.45 23.59
C TYR A 41 -6.38 8.65 24.14
N TYR A 42 -7.08 7.86 23.34
CA TYR A 42 -8.18 7.05 23.86
C TYR A 42 -7.71 5.83 24.65
N ILE A 43 -6.49 5.33 24.43
CA ILE A 43 -5.87 4.32 25.29
C ILE A 43 -5.61 4.93 26.67
N GLU A 44 -4.91 6.07 26.74
CA GLU A 44 -4.55 6.70 28.02
C GLU A 44 -5.77 7.22 28.79
N LYS A 45 -6.67 7.95 28.12
CA LYS A 45 -7.84 8.59 28.76
C LYS A 45 -9.03 7.64 28.92
N GLY A 46 -9.27 6.77 27.93
CA GLY A 46 -10.42 5.88 27.93
C GLY A 46 -10.24 4.64 28.81
N LEU A 47 -9.06 4.02 28.77
CA LEU A 47 -8.75 2.87 29.61
C LEU A 47 -8.17 3.24 30.98
N GLY A 48 -7.72 4.50 31.12
CA GLY A 48 -7.16 5.04 32.34
C GLY A 48 -5.64 4.93 32.45
N SER A 49 -5.09 5.57 33.50
CA SER A 49 -3.64 5.75 33.67
C SER A 49 -2.82 4.45 33.76
N GLY A 50 -3.43 3.34 34.18
CA GLY A 50 -2.77 2.03 34.18
C GLY A 50 -2.39 1.51 32.79
N TRP A 51 -3.02 2.03 31.74
CA TRP A 51 -2.77 1.65 30.36
C TRP A 51 -1.85 2.62 29.59
N LYS A 52 -1.30 3.62 30.26
CA LYS A 52 -0.40 4.59 29.64
C LYS A 52 0.80 3.94 28.95
N TRP A 53 1.32 2.85 29.49
CA TRP A 53 2.42 2.10 28.86
C TRP A 53 2.05 1.62 27.45
N MET A 54 0.78 1.17 27.25
CA MET A 54 0.29 0.71 25.94
C MET A 54 0.11 1.90 24.98
N ALA A 55 -0.32 3.06 25.48
CA ALA A 55 -0.39 4.29 24.68
C ALA A 55 0.99 4.75 24.21
N VAL A 56 2.00 4.73 25.09
CA VAL A 56 3.40 5.03 24.75
C VAL A 56 3.97 4.02 23.78
N PHE A 57 3.70 2.73 23.98
CA PHE A 57 4.11 1.67 23.05
C PHE A 57 3.50 1.89 21.67
N PHE A 58 2.18 2.12 21.58
CA PHE A 58 1.49 2.41 20.34
C PHE A 58 2.11 3.61 19.60
N ALA A 59 2.28 4.74 20.32
CA ALA A 59 2.83 5.95 19.73
C ALA A 59 4.28 5.76 19.24
N GLY A 60 5.11 5.02 19.98
CA GLY A 60 6.48 4.68 19.58
C GLY A 60 6.50 3.80 18.32
N MET A 61 5.69 2.76 18.31
CA MET A 61 5.60 1.85 17.17
C MET A 61 5.03 2.53 15.93
N LEU A 62 3.97 3.34 16.06
CA LEU A 62 3.40 4.07 14.93
C LEU A 62 4.39 5.11 14.36
N MET A 63 5.15 5.78 15.22
CA MET A 63 6.21 6.70 14.79
C MET A 63 7.28 5.95 13.96
N ILE A 64 7.69 4.75 14.38
CA ILE A 64 8.63 3.90 13.62
C ILE A 64 7.98 3.44 12.30
N THR A 65 6.76 2.94 12.36
CA THR A 65 6.00 2.49 11.18
C THR A 65 5.84 3.61 10.15
N SER A 66 5.69 4.86 10.60
CA SER A 66 5.59 6.01 9.71
C SER A 66 6.85 6.23 8.86
N PHE A 67 8.04 5.89 9.38
CA PHE A 67 9.28 5.93 8.61
C PHE A 67 9.38 4.79 7.57
N LEU A 68 8.77 3.66 7.85
CA LEU A 68 8.86 2.43 7.05
C LEU A 68 7.69 2.32 6.07
N THR A 69 6.55 1.79 6.52
CA THR A 69 5.39 1.49 5.66
C THR A 69 4.81 2.73 5.00
N GLY A 70 4.64 3.80 5.75
CA GLY A 70 4.07 5.05 5.26
C GLY A 70 5.04 5.91 4.45
N ASN A 71 6.33 5.61 4.45
CA ASN A 71 7.36 6.46 3.86
C ASN A 71 8.33 5.69 2.98
N ALA A 72 9.18 4.83 3.56
CA ALA A 72 10.20 4.10 2.82
C ALA A 72 9.59 3.19 1.73
N ASN A 73 8.52 2.44 2.04
CA ASN A 73 7.82 1.61 1.07
C ASN A 73 7.24 2.45 -0.08
N GLN A 74 6.68 3.61 0.22
CA GLN A 74 6.11 4.49 -0.80
C GLN A 74 7.19 5.07 -1.72
N ALA A 75 8.29 5.56 -1.15
CA ALA A 75 9.42 6.05 -1.91
C ALA A 75 10.04 4.94 -2.78
N ASN A 76 10.17 3.74 -2.23
CA ASN A 76 10.66 2.56 -2.94
C ASN A 76 9.78 2.21 -4.14
N THR A 77 8.46 2.14 -3.95
CA THR A 77 7.50 1.88 -5.02
C THR A 77 7.64 2.88 -6.17
N VAL A 78 7.85 4.17 -5.87
CA VAL A 78 8.05 5.22 -6.89
C VAL A 78 9.36 5.01 -7.64
N THR A 79 10.46 4.82 -6.91
CA THR A 79 11.78 4.68 -7.53
C THR A 79 11.89 3.39 -8.34
N ASP A 80 11.30 2.31 -7.86
CA ASP A 80 11.25 1.03 -8.56
C ASP A 80 10.43 1.13 -9.84
N THR A 81 9.20 1.66 -9.77
CA THR A 81 8.34 1.87 -10.95
C THR A 81 9.05 2.71 -12.02
N LEU A 82 9.78 3.77 -11.65
CA LEU A 82 10.46 4.62 -12.61
C LEU A 82 11.82 4.07 -13.06
N SER A 83 12.46 3.20 -12.28
CA SER A 83 13.72 2.56 -12.70
C SER A 83 13.55 1.68 -13.93
N ASN A 84 12.35 1.13 -14.17
CA ASN A 84 12.03 0.38 -15.39
C ASN A 84 12.11 1.22 -16.67
N TYR A 85 12.11 2.56 -16.53
CA TYR A 85 12.28 3.50 -17.66
C TYR A 85 13.71 4.07 -17.76
N SER A 86 14.68 3.55 -17.01
CA SER A 86 16.05 4.06 -16.95
C SER A 86 16.71 4.12 -18.32
N GLY A 87 16.51 3.10 -19.16
CA GLY A 87 17.03 3.04 -20.53
C GLY A 87 16.54 4.19 -21.43
N VAL A 88 15.31 4.68 -21.25
CA VAL A 88 14.75 5.81 -21.99
C VAL A 88 15.54 7.10 -21.70
N PHE A 89 16.05 7.24 -20.48
CA PHE A 89 16.84 8.40 -20.05
C PHE A 89 18.36 8.21 -20.21
N GLY A 90 18.80 7.03 -20.66
CA GLY A 90 20.23 6.69 -20.80
C GLY A 90 20.95 6.57 -19.45
N LEU A 91 20.24 6.25 -18.39
CA LEU A 91 20.77 6.04 -17.04
C LEU A 91 20.76 4.54 -16.71
N ASP A 92 21.65 4.10 -15.82
CA ASP A 92 21.50 2.78 -15.22
C ASP A 92 20.37 2.78 -14.16
N PRO A 93 19.76 1.62 -13.83
CA PRO A 93 18.63 1.52 -12.91
C PRO A 93 18.91 2.10 -11.53
N PHE A 94 20.10 1.88 -10.97
CA PHE A 94 20.47 2.40 -9.65
C PHE A 94 20.61 3.93 -9.65
N THR A 95 21.28 4.50 -10.64
CA THR A 95 21.38 5.97 -10.80
C THR A 95 19.98 6.57 -10.96
N MET A 96 19.08 5.91 -11.69
CA MET A 96 17.69 6.35 -11.82
C MET A 96 16.97 6.33 -10.46
N LYS A 97 17.12 5.28 -9.66
CA LYS A 97 16.56 5.22 -8.28
C LYS A 97 17.09 6.35 -7.41
N VAL A 98 18.39 6.66 -7.47
CA VAL A 98 18.99 7.77 -6.70
C VAL A 98 18.41 9.11 -7.12
N VAL A 99 18.33 9.40 -8.42
CA VAL A 99 17.82 10.68 -8.94
C VAL A 99 16.34 10.85 -8.56
N VAL A 100 15.52 9.84 -8.82
CA VAL A 100 14.10 9.87 -8.50
C VAL A 100 13.88 9.95 -6.98
N GLY A 101 14.64 9.18 -6.20
CA GLY A 101 14.57 9.20 -4.74
C GLY A 101 14.88 10.59 -4.16
N LEU A 102 15.89 11.28 -4.68
CA LEU A 102 16.18 12.66 -4.29
C LEU A 102 15.06 13.63 -4.64
N LEU A 103 14.46 13.49 -5.83
CA LEU A 103 13.34 14.33 -6.24
C LEU A 103 12.11 14.10 -5.35
N VAL A 104 11.77 12.86 -5.07
CA VAL A 104 10.63 12.51 -4.19
C VAL A 104 10.87 13.03 -2.78
N ALA A 105 12.05 12.80 -2.22
CA ALA A 105 12.41 13.30 -0.89
C ALA A 105 12.34 14.83 -0.81
N ALA A 106 12.77 15.54 -1.86
CA ALA A 106 12.67 17.00 -1.93
C ALA A 106 11.21 17.47 -1.97
N ILE A 107 10.35 16.83 -2.78
CA ILE A 107 8.92 17.15 -2.85
C ILE A 107 8.27 16.93 -1.48
N VAL A 108 8.50 15.77 -0.86
CA VAL A 108 7.98 15.44 0.47
C VAL A 108 8.45 16.48 1.48
N ALA A 109 9.76 16.81 1.51
CA ALA A 109 10.32 17.81 2.43
C ALA A 109 9.64 19.18 2.30
N VAL A 110 9.47 19.68 1.09
CA VAL A 110 8.84 20.99 0.82
C VAL A 110 7.40 21.03 1.36
N VAL A 111 6.67 19.93 1.22
CA VAL A 111 5.27 19.87 1.68
C VAL A 111 5.19 19.74 3.20
N ILE A 112 5.93 18.78 3.80
CA ILE A 112 5.79 18.47 5.23
C ILE A 112 6.34 19.58 6.15
N ILE A 113 7.37 20.32 5.71
CA ILE A 113 7.90 21.46 6.46
C ILE A 113 6.84 22.56 6.60
N GLY A 114 5.94 22.69 5.63
CA GLY A 114 4.83 23.65 5.66
C GLY A 114 3.69 23.31 6.64
N GLY A 115 3.78 22.19 7.36
CA GLY A 115 2.82 21.79 8.39
C GLY A 115 1.50 21.26 7.85
N VAL A 116 0.56 20.96 8.77
CA VAL A 116 -0.72 20.26 8.48
C VAL A 116 -1.58 20.96 7.42
N THR A 117 -1.61 22.29 7.42
CA THR A 117 -2.41 23.06 6.45
C THR A 117 -1.91 22.87 5.02
N ARG A 118 -0.59 22.81 4.81
CA ARG A 118 -0.01 22.56 3.49
C ARG A 118 -0.21 21.10 3.07
N ILE A 119 -0.04 20.16 4.01
CA ILE A 119 -0.32 18.74 3.80
C ILE A 119 -1.76 18.57 3.32
N GLY A 120 -2.74 19.06 4.09
CA GLY A 120 -4.17 18.93 3.74
C GLY A 120 -4.54 19.59 2.41
N ARG A 121 -3.94 20.75 2.08
CA ARG A 121 -4.19 21.42 0.79
C ARG A 121 -3.62 20.60 -0.37
N PHE A 122 -2.44 20.03 -0.23
CA PHE A 122 -1.80 19.21 -1.27
C PHE A 122 -2.59 17.91 -1.49
N THR A 123 -2.80 17.13 -0.43
CA THR A 123 -3.47 15.83 -0.52
C THR A 123 -4.94 15.96 -0.90
N GLY A 124 -5.62 17.00 -0.43
CA GLY A 124 -7.02 17.30 -0.76
C GLY A 124 -7.29 17.60 -2.24
N VAL A 125 -6.26 17.96 -3.01
CA VAL A 125 -6.36 18.13 -4.47
C VAL A 125 -5.84 16.90 -5.21
N VAL A 126 -4.66 16.41 -4.81
CA VAL A 126 -3.97 15.33 -5.52
C VAL A 126 -4.76 14.02 -5.44
N ALA A 127 -5.23 13.63 -4.26
CA ALA A 127 -5.90 12.35 -4.08
C ALA A 127 -7.22 12.22 -4.87
N PRO A 128 -8.15 13.18 -4.87
CA PRO A 128 -9.35 13.09 -5.70
C PRO A 128 -9.07 13.08 -7.21
N VAL A 129 -8.11 13.90 -7.67
CA VAL A 129 -7.75 13.95 -9.10
C VAL A 129 -7.17 12.62 -9.55
N MET A 130 -6.25 12.05 -8.79
CA MET A 130 -5.65 10.75 -9.05
C MET A 130 -6.71 9.64 -9.06
N ALA A 131 -7.54 9.57 -8.02
CA ALA A 131 -8.60 8.58 -7.93
C ALA A 131 -9.58 8.68 -9.11
N ALA A 132 -9.94 9.90 -9.53
CA ALA A 132 -10.80 10.11 -10.68
C ALA A 132 -10.16 9.59 -11.97
N ILE A 133 -8.90 9.91 -12.25
CA ILE A 133 -8.18 9.44 -13.44
C ILE A 133 -8.12 7.91 -13.45
N TYR A 134 -7.75 7.29 -12.33
CA TYR A 134 -7.61 5.85 -12.21
C TYR A 134 -8.96 5.14 -12.37
N VAL A 135 -9.99 5.56 -11.63
CA VAL A 135 -11.33 4.96 -11.67
C VAL A 135 -11.96 5.12 -13.05
N LEU A 136 -11.85 6.31 -13.67
CA LEU A 136 -12.36 6.52 -15.03
C LEU A 136 -11.67 5.61 -16.04
N GLY A 137 -10.34 5.47 -15.97
CA GLY A 137 -9.60 4.54 -16.81
C GLY A 137 -10.08 3.10 -16.64
N GLY A 138 -10.22 2.64 -15.40
CA GLY A 138 -10.73 1.31 -15.09
C GLY A 138 -12.17 1.08 -15.58
N VAL A 139 -13.06 2.04 -15.36
CA VAL A 139 -14.46 1.96 -15.84
C VAL A 139 -14.52 1.90 -17.37
N VAL A 140 -13.68 2.65 -18.09
CA VAL A 140 -13.61 2.60 -19.55
C VAL A 140 -13.18 1.20 -20.01
N ILE A 141 -12.13 0.61 -19.39
CA ILE A 141 -11.70 -0.76 -19.70
C ILE A 141 -12.83 -1.76 -19.49
N LEU A 142 -13.51 -1.71 -18.33
CA LEU A 142 -14.62 -2.61 -18.03
C LEU A 142 -15.79 -2.43 -19.00
N ALA A 143 -16.09 -1.20 -19.40
CA ALA A 143 -17.15 -0.93 -20.39
C ALA A 143 -16.79 -1.48 -21.78
N MET A 144 -15.52 -1.36 -22.19
CA MET A 144 -15.04 -1.92 -23.46
C MET A 144 -15.05 -3.45 -23.49
N ASN A 145 -14.91 -4.10 -22.33
CA ASN A 145 -14.90 -5.54 -22.16
C ASN A 145 -16.16 -6.05 -21.41
N ALA A 146 -17.29 -5.37 -21.57
CA ALA A 146 -18.52 -5.68 -20.83
C ALA A 146 -19.03 -7.12 -21.05
N SER A 147 -18.76 -7.73 -22.22
CA SER A 147 -19.10 -9.13 -22.52
C SER A 147 -18.34 -10.14 -21.65
N GLU A 148 -17.12 -9.83 -21.24
CA GLU A 148 -16.25 -10.69 -20.45
C GLU A 148 -16.50 -10.57 -18.93
N LEU A 149 -17.19 -9.50 -18.49
CA LEU A 149 -17.45 -9.25 -17.07
C LEU A 149 -18.16 -10.41 -16.35
N PRO A 150 -19.21 -11.05 -16.91
CA PRO A 150 -19.86 -12.17 -16.22
C PRO A 150 -18.92 -13.36 -16.02
N ALA A 151 -18.06 -13.66 -17.00
CA ALA A 151 -17.06 -14.71 -16.91
C ALA A 151 -16.00 -14.36 -15.87
N ALA A 152 -15.47 -13.13 -15.88
CA ALA A 152 -14.50 -12.65 -14.90
C ALA A 152 -15.03 -12.74 -13.45
N VAL A 153 -16.25 -12.29 -13.21
CA VAL A 153 -16.88 -12.39 -11.89
C VAL A 153 -17.07 -13.87 -11.49
N SER A 154 -17.50 -14.71 -12.42
CA SER A 154 -17.64 -16.16 -12.18
C SER A 154 -16.29 -16.77 -11.80
N THR A 155 -15.22 -16.46 -12.51
CA THR A 155 -13.86 -16.93 -12.21
C THR A 155 -13.45 -16.53 -10.81
N VAL A 156 -13.55 -15.23 -10.46
CA VAL A 156 -13.21 -14.73 -9.11
C VAL A 156 -13.96 -15.48 -8.02
N VAL A 157 -15.28 -15.66 -8.17
CA VAL A 157 -16.10 -16.35 -7.15
C VAL A 157 -15.78 -17.85 -7.12
N THR A 158 -15.65 -18.50 -8.25
CA THR A 158 -15.38 -19.94 -8.33
C THR A 158 -14.02 -20.28 -7.74
N GLU A 159 -12.98 -19.54 -8.13
CA GLU A 159 -11.61 -19.77 -7.64
C GLU A 159 -11.45 -19.41 -6.16
N ALA A 160 -12.21 -18.46 -5.64
CA ALA A 160 -12.21 -18.16 -4.20
C ALA A 160 -12.68 -19.34 -3.33
N PHE A 161 -13.60 -20.19 -3.84
CA PHE A 161 -14.15 -21.32 -3.10
C PHE A 161 -13.70 -22.69 -3.62
N ASN A 162 -13.05 -22.76 -4.76
CA ASN A 162 -12.51 -23.98 -5.34
C ASN A 162 -11.07 -23.72 -5.86
N PRO A 163 -10.11 -23.55 -4.96
CA PRO A 163 -8.75 -23.22 -5.32
C PRO A 163 -8.05 -24.44 -5.98
N GLN A 164 -8.33 -24.67 -7.24
CA GLN A 164 -7.56 -25.61 -8.08
C GLN A 164 -6.36 -24.90 -8.73
N SER A 165 -6.34 -23.60 -8.72
CA SER A 165 -5.32 -22.80 -9.34
C SER A 165 -4.03 -22.81 -8.54
N GLY A 166 -3.17 -23.74 -8.88
CA GLY A 166 -1.71 -23.59 -8.86
C GLY A 166 -0.99 -23.53 -7.52
N VAL A 167 -1.65 -23.54 -6.39
CA VAL A 167 -0.94 -23.69 -5.11
C VAL A 167 -1.31 -25.05 -4.55
N ALA A 168 -0.64 -26.07 -5.06
CA ALA A 168 -0.83 -27.43 -4.66
C ALA A 168 -0.36 -27.65 -3.22
N GLY A 169 -1.25 -27.65 -2.33
CA GLY A 169 -1.15 -28.16 -0.99
C GLY A 169 -2.55 -28.55 -0.57
N THR A 170 -2.74 -29.51 0.30
CA THR A 170 -4.03 -29.99 0.76
C THR A 170 -5.02 -28.82 0.99
N GLY A 171 -6.17 -28.82 0.34
CA GLY A 171 -7.09 -27.69 0.09
C GLY A 171 -7.42 -26.75 1.26
N ALA A 172 -7.24 -27.16 2.53
CA ALA A 172 -7.44 -26.28 3.68
C ALA A 172 -6.28 -25.28 3.90
N GLY A 173 -5.04 -25.65 3.58
CA GLY A 173 -3.87 -24.77 3.76
C GLY A 173 -3.86 -23.61 2.78
N ILE A 174 -4.25 -23.85 1.54
CA ILE A 174 -4.29 -22.82 0.48
C ILE A 174 -5.39 -21.81 0.75
N PHE A 175 -6.58 -22.26 1.12
CA PHE A 175 -7.67 -21.37 1.51
C PHE A 175 -7.24 -20.42 2.64
N LEU A 176 -6.54 -20.96 3.65
CA LEU A 176 -6.05 -20.17 4.77
C LEU A 176 -5.01 -19.14 4.34
N LEU A 177 -4.04 -19.52 3.49
CA LEU A 177 -3.01 -18.60 2.97
C LEU A 177 -3.64 -17.50 2.12
N THR A 178 -4.51 -17.84 1.17
CA THR A 178 -5.23 -16.87 0.34
C THR A 178 -6.04 -15.89 1.20
N MET A 179 -6.70 -16.41 2.24
CA MET A 179 -7.43 -15.59 3.19
C MET A 179 -6.50 -14.66 3.97
N ILE A 180 -5.35 -15.16 4.44
CA ILE A 180 -4.35 -14.35 5.16
C ILE A 180 -3.84 -13.22 4.26
N TYR A 181 -3.41 -13.52 3.03
CA TYR A 181 -2.96 -12.50 2.09
C TYR A 181 -4.05 -11.48 1.77
N GLY A 182 -5.30 -11.92 1.54
CA GLY A 182 -6.42 -11.03 1.31
C GLY A 182 -6.71 -10.10 2.49
N VAL A 183 -6.64 -10.62 3.72
CA VAL A 183 -6.82 -9.81 4.93
C VAL A 183 -5.66 -8.82 5.10
N GLN A 184 -4.41 -9.25 4.92
CA GLN A 184 -3.23 -8.37 5.03
C GLN A 184 -3.32 -7.21 4.03
N ARG A 185 -3.61 -7.49 2.76
CA ARG A 185 -3.72 -6.46 1.72
C ARG A 185 -4.92 -5.54 1.94
N GLY A 186 -6.05 -6.06 2.39
CA GLY A 186 -7.21 -5.25 2.75
C GLY A 186 -6.93 -4.33 3.93
N LEU A 187 -6.26 -4.79 4.98
CA LEU A 187 -5.85 -3.97 6.11
C LEU A 187 -4.81 -2.91 5.73
N PHE A 188 -3.88 -3.25 4.84
CA PHE A 188 -2.89 -2.31 4.34
C PHE A 188 -3.55 -1.17 3.56
N SER A 189 -4.51 -1.49 2.68
CA SER A 189 -5.18 -0.54 1.81
C SER A 189 -6.07 0.44 2.58
N ASN A 190 -6.97 -0.05 3.42
CA ASN A 190 -7.96 0.80 4.10
C ASN A 190 -7.54 1.27 5.50
N GLU A 191 -6.36 0.88 5.98
CA GLU A 191 -5.81 1.26 7.29
C GLU A 191 -6.72 0.99 8.51
N ALA A 192 -7.78 0.19 8.36
CA ALA A 192 -8.72 -0.07 9.45
C ALA A 192 -8.08 -0.91 10.56
N GLY A 193 -8.12 -0.40 11.78
CA GLY A 193 -7.48 -1.03 12.93
C GLY A 193 -6.00 -0.71 13.11
N GLN A 194 -5.37 0.01 12.18
CA GLN A 194 -3.99 0.46 12.34
C GLN A 194 -3.86 1.63 13.30
N GLY A 195 -4.93 2.43 13.46
CA GLY A 195 -4.93 3.61 14.32
C GLY A 195 -4.22 4.83 13.71
N SER A 196 -3.81 4.77 12.46
CA SER A 196 -3.20 5.88 11.71
C SER A 196 -4.25 6.93 11.32
N ALA A 197 -5.29 6.52 10.61
CA ALA A 197 -6.35 7.39 10.13
C ALA A 197 -7.06 8.20 11.24
N PRO A 198 -7.40 7.64 12.43
CA PRO A 198 -8.02 8.42 13.49
C PRO A 198 -7.17 9.60 13.97
N ILE A 199 -5.86 9.61 13.76
CA ILE A 199 -5.01 10.77 14.05
C ILE A 199 -5.34 11.95 13.12
N ALA A 200 -5.52 11.68 11.82
CA ALA A 200 -5.93 12.71 10.87
C ALA A 200 -7.37 13.17 11.10
N HIS A 201 -8.28 12.22 11.30
CA HIS A 201 -9.69 12.50 11.56
C HIS A 201 -9.92 13.28 12.85
N SER A 202 -9.02 13.16 13.85
CA SER A 202 -9.08 13.97 15.07
C SER A 202 -8.99 15.47 14.80
N ALA A 203 -8.35 15.87 13.72
CA ALA A 203 -8.21 17.28 13.33
C ALA A 203 -9.47 17.85 12.65
N ALA A 204 -10.47 17.01 12.34
CA ALA A 204 -11.72 17.48 11.76
C ALA A 204 -12.49 18.39 12.73
N LYS A 205 -13.00 19.48 12.20
CA LYS A 205 -13.78 20.47 12.97
C LYS A 205 -15.22 19.99 13.10
N THR A 206 -15.50 19.21 14.13
CA THR A 206 -16.84 18.74 14.48
C THR A 206 -17.01 18.67 15.98
N ASP A 207 -18.22 18.98 16.46
CA ASP A 207 -18.58 18.83 17.87
C ASP A 207 -19.16 17.43 18.16
N GLU A 208 -19.48 16.66 17.12
CA GLU A 208 -20.11 15.36 17.22
C GLU A 208 -19.17 14.25 16.73
N PRO A 209 -18.54 13.49 17.64
CA PRO A 209 -17.60 12.41 17.30
C PRO A 209 -18.17 11.37 16.32
N VAL A 210 -19.44 11.02 16.46
CA VAL A 210 -20.12 10.04 15.60
C VAL A 210 -20.24 10.52 14.16
N SER A 211 -20.41 11.83 13.95
CA SER A 211 -20.48 12.40 12.60
C SER A 211 -19.21 12.14 11.80
N GLU A 212 -18.05 12.32 12.42
CA GLU A 212 -16.77 12.05 11.77
C GLU A 212 -16.55 10.54 11.60
N GLY A 213 -16.96 9.73 12.57
CA GLY A 213 -16.95 8.27 12.45
C GLY A 213 -17.77 7.77 11.26
N VAL A 214 -18.95 8.39 10.98
CA VAL A 214 -19.78 8.06 9.81
C VAL A 214 -19.08 8.45 8.51
N VAL A 215 -18.42 9.60 8.46
CA VAL A 215 -17.62 10.02 7.28
C VAL A 215 -16.49 9.02 7.04
N ALA A 216 -15.82 8.58 8.08
CA ALA A 216 -14.71 7.61 7.99
C ALA A 216 -15.14 6.23 7.46
N LEU A 217 -16.42 5.85 7.54
CA LEU A 217 -16.94 4.63 6.89
C LEU A 217 -16.74 4.63 5.38
N LEU A 218 -16.73 5.80 4.74
CA LEU A 218 -16.60 5.93 3.30
C LEU A 218 -15.21 5.52 2.81
N GLU A 219 -14.18 5.66 3.63
CA GLU A 219 -12.81 5.33 3.25
C GLU A 219 -12.65 3.86 2.87
N PRO A 220 -12.91 2.85 3.73
CA PRO A 220 -12.84 1.45 3.35
C PRO A 220 -13.85 1.05 2.27
N PHE A 221 -15.00 1.74 2.19
CA PHE A 221 -15.98 1.51 1.14
C PHE A 221 -15.45 1.92 -0.23
N ILE A 222 -14.95 3.14 -0.36
CA ILE A 222 -14.44 3.66 -1.63
C ILE A 222 -13.17 2.92 -2.03
N ASP A 223 -12.21 2.80 -1.11
CA ASP A 223 -10.93 2.17 -1.37
C ASP A 223 -11.09 0.69 -1.71
N THR A 224 -11.67 -0.08 -0.82
CA THR A 224 -11.68 -1.54 -0.93
C THR A 224 -12.84 -2.05 -1.82
N ILE A 225 -14.07 -1.55 -1.64
CA ILE A 225 -15.22 -2.07 -2.40
C ILE A 225 -15.27 -1.49 -3.81
N ILE A 226 -14.93 -0.21 -4.01
CA ILE A 226 -14.98 0.39 -5.34
C ILE A 226 -13.64 0.23 -6.07
N VAL A 227 -12.57 0.82 -5.56
CA VAL A 227 -11.30 0.92 -6.28
C VAL A 227 -10.64 -0.45 -6.45
N CYS A 228 -10.51 -1.24 -5.36
CA CYS A 228 -9.90 -2.57 -5.46
C CYS A 228 -10.75 -3.54 -6.31
N THR A 229 -12.08 -3.44 -6.30
CA THR A 229 -12.94 -4.26 -7.16
C THR A 229 -12.75 -3.90 -8.64
N ILE A 230 -12.69 -2.61 -8.98
CA ILE A 230 -12.41 -2.16 -10.35
C ILE A 230 -11.03 -2.69 -10.78
N THR A 231 -10.00 -2.52 -9.96
CA THR A 231 -8.64 -3.00 -10.24
C THR A 231 -8.61 -4.51 -10.49
N GLY A 232 -9.19 -5.30 -9.57
CA GLY A 232 -9.24 -6.75 -9.71
C GLY A 232 -9.98 -7.21 -10.96
N LEU A 233 -11.13 -6.59 -11.26
CA LEU A 233 -11.88 -6.91 -12.49
C LEU A 233 -11.12 -6.53 -13.75
N VAL A 234 -10.42 -5.38 -13.77
CA VAL A 234 -9.57 -4.97 -14.89
C VAL A 234 -8.48 -6.00 -15.14
N ILE A 235 -7.78 -6.46 -14.10
CA ILE A 235 -6.73 -7.48 -14.20
C ILE A 235 -7.30 -8.79 -14.75
N VAL A 236 -8.44 -9.25 -14.22
CA VAL A 236 -9.04 -10.53 -14.64
C VAL A 236 -9.58 -10.46 -16.06
N VAL A 237 -10.32 -9.39 -16.40
CA VAL A 237 -10.92 -9.22 -17.75
C VAL A 237 -9.85 -9.10 -18.84
N THR A 238 -8.71 -8.47 -18.55
CA THR A 238 -7.62 -8.33 -19.52
C THR A 238 -6.76 -9.60 -19.66
N GLY A 239 -6.91 -10.57 -18.75
CA GLY A 239 -6.19 -11.85 -18.79
C GLY A 239 -4.72 -11.77 -18.41
N VAL A 240 -4.21 -10.61 -17.97
CA VAL A 240 -2.79 -10.42 -17.67
C VAL A 240 -2.31 -11.20 -16.44
N TRP A 241 -3.21 -11.61 -15.58
CA TRP A 241 -2.91 -12.35 -14.35
C TRP A 241 -2.36 -13.77 -14.60
N ASP A 242 -2.63 -14.32 -15.78
CA ASP A 242 -2.21 -15.67 -16.21
C ASP A 242 -1.15 -15.62 -17.32
N ASP A 243 -0.73 -14.45 -17.74
CA ASP A 243 0.27 -14.25 -18.78
C ASP A 243 1.67 -14.07 -18.20
N THR A 244 2.66 -14.59 -18.91
CA THR A 244 4.07 -14.31 -18.65
C THR A 244 4.56 -13.19 -19.54
N VAL A 245 5.32 -12.27 -18.94
CA VAL A 245 6.00 -11.17 -19.64
C VAL A 245 7.49 -11.25 -19.43
N PRO A 246 8.31 -10.68 -20.32
CA PRO A 246 9.73 -10.52 -20.08
C PRO A 246 9.98 -9.73 -18.81
N THR A 247 10.58 -10.35 -17.81
CA THR A 247 10.78 -9.78 -16.48
C THR A 247 12.25 -9.81 -16.11
N ASP A 248 12.72 -8.73 -15.50
CA ASP A 248 14.02 -8.67 -14.82
C ASP A 248 13.89 -9.40 -13.47
N LEU A 249 14.58 -10.52 -13.35
CA LEU A 249 14.52 -11.42 -12.20
C LEU A 249 15.67 -11.10 -11.24
N ASP A 250 15.41 -10.30 -10.22
CA ASP A 250 16.33 -10.09 -9.11
C ASP A 250 16.47 -11.40 -8.30
N LEU A 251 17.63 -12.05 -8.40
CA LEU A 251 17.87 -13.41 -7.89
C LEU A 251 17.90 -13.49 -6.35
N ASP A 252 18.02 -12.36 -5.66
CA ASP A 252 17.92 -12.21 -4.19
C ASP A 252 16.63 -11.45 -3.78
N GLY A 253 15.76 -11.20 -4.73
CA GLY A 253 14.53 -10.44 -4.55
C GLY A 253 13.44 -11.20 -3.78
N GLY A 254 12.55 -10.46 -3.11
CA GLY A 254 11.44 -11.05 -2.34
C GLY A 254 10.34 -11.73 -3.17
N ALA A 255 10.42 -11.63 -4.50
CA ALA A 255 9.54 -12.37 -5.42
C ALA A 255 10.02 -13.81 -5.68
N VAL A 256 11.26 -14.13 -5.27
CA VAL A 256 11.85 -15.46 -5.46
C VAL A 256 11.25 -16.44 -4.47
N SER A 257 10.83 -17.58 -4.98
CA SER A 257 10.39 -18.76 -4.20
C SER A 257 10.88 -20.03 -4.89
N TYR A 258 10.75 -21.16 -4.19
CA TYR A 258 11.18 -22.45 -4.74
C TYR A 258 10.00 -23.41 -4.71
N ARG A 259 9.75 -24.09 -5.83
CA ARG A 259 8.61 -24.97 -6.03
C ARG A 259 9.05 -26.39 -6.38
N VAL A 260 8.43 -27.36 -5.73
CA VAL A 260 8.64 -28.79 -5.98
C VAL A 260 7.39 -29.39 -6.58
N GLU A 261 7.54 -30.17 -7.65
CA GLU A 261 6.45 -30.97 -8.21
C GLU A 261 6.23 -32.22 -7.34
N GLY A 262 5.03 -32.35 -6.75
CA GLY A 262 4.63 -33.44 -5.88
C GLY A 262 3.37 -34.15 -6.37
N GLU A 263 2.95 -35.25 -5.72
CA GLU A 263 1.77 -36.07 -6.12
C GLU A 263 0.42 -35.28 -6.16
N GLY A 264 0.39 -34.06 -5.65
CA GLY A 264 -0.80 -33.19 -5.63
C GLY A 264 -0.64 -31.90 -6.45
N GLY A 265 0.44 -31.76 -7.25
CA GLY A 265 0.79 -30.56 -8.01
C GLY A 265 2.04 -29.86 -7.45
N ILE A 266 2.23 -28.58 -7.79
CA ILE A 266 3.41 -27.79 -7.40
C ILE A 266 3.27 -27.32 -5.96
N ILE A 267 4.24 -27.65 -5.09
CA ILE A 267 4.26 -27.31 -3.66
C ILE A 267 5.39 -26.31 -3.40
N SER A 268 5.16 -25.32 -2.51
CA SER A 268 6.21 -24.42 -2.04
C SER A 268 7.24 -25.20 -1.21
N SER A 269 8.54 -25.03 -1.52
CA SER A 269 9.64 -25.54 -0.71
C SER A 269 10.16 -24.44 0.24
N GLU A 270 10.29 -24.75 1.51
CA GLU A 270 10.87 -23.84 2.50
C GLU A 270 12.40 -23.77 2.41
N GLU A 271 13.03 -24.81 1.86
CA GLU A 271 14.48 -24.86 1.69
C GLU A 271 14.87 -24.66 0.23
N PRO A 272 15.67 -23.61 -0.08
CA PRO A 272 16.21 -23.43 -1.42
C PRO A 272 17.17 -24.57 -1.77
N PRO A 273 17.24 -24.98 -3.05
CA PRO A 273 18.28 -25.94 -3.47
C PRO A 273 19.68 -25.31 -3.33
N THR A 274 20.68 -26.14 -3.17
CA THR A 274 22.09 -25.68 -3.04
C THR A 274 22.54 -24.94 -4.31
N GLU A 275 22.12 -25.47 -5.48
CA GLU A 275 22.44 -24.92 -6.78
C GLU A 275 21.38 -25.33 -7.82
N ILE A 276 21.18 -24.48 -8.82
CA ILE A 276 20.34 -24.77 -10.00
C ILE A 276 21.22 -24.63 -11.23
N ARG A 277 21.49 -25.72 -11.93
CA ARG A 277 22.26 -25.71 -13.18
C ARG A 277 21.32 -25.33 -14.34
N ILE A 278 21.72 -24.33 -15.13
CA ILE A 278 20.98 -23.84 -16.28
C ILE A 278 21.82 -24.07 -17.55
N VAL A 279 21.22 -24.68 -18.56
CA VAL A 279 21.87 -24.98 -19.84
C VAL A 279 20.97 -24.51 -20.97
N ASN A 280 21.48 -23.62 -21.82
CA ASN A 280 20.74 -22.98 -22.90
C ASN A 280 19.43 -22.31 -22.43
N GLY A 281 19.53 -21.65 -21.28
CA GLY A 281 18.40 -20.95 -20.64
C GLY A 281 17.48 -21.88 -19.84
N GLU A 282 17.56 -23.18 -19.97
CA GLU A 282 16.65 -24.12 -19.31
C GLU A 282 17.28 -24.70 -18.02
N PRO A 283 16.58 -24.60 -16.87
CA PRO A 283 17.05 -25.22 -15.65
C PRO A 283 17.04 -26.76 -15.78
N ARG A 284 18.13 -27.40 -15.36
CA ARG A 284 18.24 -28.86 -15.32
C ARG A 284 17.66 -29.36 -14.00
N VAL A 285 16.39 -29.64 -14.01
CA VAL A 285 15.64 -30.09 -12.83
C VAL A 285 15.70 -31.62 -12.75
N GLN A 286 16.01 -32.14 -11.56
CA GLN A 286 15.80 -33.55 -11.24
C GLN A 286 14.44 -33.68 -10.55
N GLU A 287 13.77 -34.80 -10.76
CA GLU A 287 12.47 -35.08 -10.15
C GLU A 287 12.56 -34.93 -8.62
N GLY A 288 11.66 -34.13 -8.04
CA GLY A 288 11.67 -33.82 -6.60
C GLY A 288 12.64 -32.71 -6.14
N THR A 289 13.36 -32.06 -7.06
CA THR A 289 14.18 -30.88 -6.70
C THR A 289 13.38 -29.58 -6.81
N PRO A 290 13.60 -28.61 -5.87
CA PRO A 290 12.98 -27.32 -5.96
C PRO A 290 13.37 -26.54 -7.21
N GLN A 291 12.39 -26.00 -7.93
CA GLN A 291 12.56 -25.16 -9.10
C GLN A 291 12.45 -23.69 -8.70
N PHE A 292 13.19 -22.82 -9.39
CA PHE A 292 13.09 -21.38 -9.22
C PHE A 292 11.69 -20.90 -9.67
N ALA A 293 11.03 -20.14 -8.82
CA ALA A 293 9.77 -19.51 -9.11
C ALA A 293 9.83 -18.02 -8.81
N TRP A 294 9.16 -17.24 -9.63
CA TRP A 294 9.00 -15.79 -9.48
C TRP A 294 7.53 -15.48 -9.25
N ASN A 295 7.22 -14.73 -8.20
CA ASN A 295 5.84 -14.50 -7.79
C ASN A 295 5.02 -15.80 -7.74
N GLU A 296 5.66 -16.86 -7.21
CA GLU A 296 5.06 -18.19 -7.07
C GLU A 296 4.86 -18.99 -8.37
N ALA A 297 5.14 -18.43 -9.54
CA ALA A 297 5.12 -19.11 -10.83
C ALA A 297 6.51 -19.60 -11.23
N VAL A 298 6.60 -20.87 -11.65
CA VAL A 298 7.89 -21.46 -12.07
C VAL A 298 8.39 -20.77 -13.34
N VAL A 299 9.63 -20.30 -13.28
CA VAL A 299 10.31 -19.72 -14.44
C VAL A 299 11.01 -20.83 -15.23
N SER A 300 10.57 -21.00 -16.46
CA SER A 300 11.03 -22.08 -17.32
C SER A 300 12.30 -21.78 -18.12
N ARG A 301 12.62 -20.47 -18.30
CA ARG A 301 13.79 -20.03 -19.09
C ARG A 301 14.44 -18.81 -18.52
N PHE A 302 15.78 -18.75 -18.65
CA PHE A 302 16.62 -17.66 -18.17
C PHE A 302 17.52 -17.12 -19.26
N TYR A 303 17.69 -15.80 -19.30
CA TYR A 303 18.48 -15.08 -20.29
C TYR A 303 19.40 -14.08 -19.59
N THR A 304 20.52 -13.73 -20.25
CA THR A 304 21.51 -12.79 -19.69
C THR A 304 21.14 -11.33 -19.92
N GLY A 305 20.20 -11.06 -20.82
CA GLY A 305 19.79 -9.71 -21.14
C GLY A 305 18.46 -9.68 -21.88
N CYS A 306 17.97 -8.47 -22.04
CA CYS A 306 16.79 -8.13 -22.80
C CYS A 306 17.02 -6.84 -23.58
N ALA A 307 16.50 -6.75 -24.79
CA ALA A 307 16.61 -5.53 -25.59
C ALA A 307 15.90 -4.36 -24.89
N ALA A 308 16.34 -3.14 -25.14
CA ALA A 308 15.70 -1.96 -24.57
C ALA A 308 14.22 -1.88 -24.96
N GLY A 309 13.32 -1.88 -23.98
CA GLY A 309 11.88 -1.95 -24.18
C GLY A 309 11.33 -3.37 -24.32
N CYS A 310 11.94 -4.33 -23.68
CA CYS A 310 11.60 -5.73 -23.60
C CYS A 310 10.12 -5.99 -23.28
N ASP A 311 9.28 -5.94 -24.31
CA ASP A 311 7.83 -6.09 -24.16
C ASP A 311 7.32 -7.46 -24.61
N VAL A 312 8.14 -8.21 -25.34
CA VAL A 312 7.80 -9.52 -25.91
C VAL A 312 8.94 -10.54 -25.74
N ALA A 313 8.59 -11.82 -25.67
CA ALA A 313 9.57 -12.91 -25.46
C ALA A 313 10.66 -13.00 -26.57
N GLU A 314 10.44 -12.37 -27.70
CA GLU A 314 11.39 -12.30 -28.82
C GLU A 314 12.53 -11.30 -28.54
N ASP A 315 12.40 -10.43 -27.55
CA ASP A 315 13.39 -9.44 -27.17
C ASP A 315 14.49 -9.99 -26.23
N PHE A 316 14.34 -11.21 -25.74
CA PHE A 316 15.35 -11.86 -24.91
C PHE A 316 16.66 -12.08 -25.67
N GLN A 317 17.77 -11.74 -25.02
CA GLN A 317 19.11 -11.91 -25.54
C GLN A 317 19.82 -13.04 -24.82
N ASP A 318 20.61 -13.80 -25.57
CA ASP A 318 21.50 -14.84 -25.10
C ASP A 318 21.00 -15.73 -23.94
N PRO A 319 20.53 -16.96 -24.22
CA PRO A 319 20.13 -17.91 -23.18
C PRO A 319 21.24 -18.10 -22.16
N PHE A 320 20.93 -17.97 -20.87
CA PHE A 320 21.90 -18.14 -19.81
C PHE A 320 22.46 -19.57 -19.76
N ASN A 321 23.78 -19.68 -19.59
CA ASN A 321 24.50 -20.93 -19.42
C ASN A 321 25.41 -20.85 -18.20
N GLY A 322 25.05 -21.55 -17.12
CA GLY A 322 25.79 -21.47 -15.87
C GLY A 322 25.09 -22.15 -14.71
N THR A 323 25.38 -21.68 -13.52
CA THR A 323 24.80 -22.20 -12.27
C THR A 323 24.28 -21.06 -11.42
N PHE A 324 23.04 -21.14 -11.00
CA PHE A 324 22.46 -20.22 -10.03
C PHE A 324 22.64 -20.79 -8.61
N TYR A 325 23.11 -19.95 -7.69
CA TYR A 325 23.34 -20.25 -6.28
C TYR A 325 22.33 -19.52 -5.40
N PRO A 326 21.22 -20.15 -5.03
CA PRO A 326 20.14 -19.53 -4.25
C PRO A 326 20.60 -18.87 -2.95
N ALA A 327 21.48 -19.54 -2.20
CA ALA A 327 21.97 -19.01 -0.92
C ALA A 327 22.83 -17.73 -1.05
N ARG A 328 23.28 -17.40 -2.26
CA ARG A 328 24.07 -16.19 -2.56
C ARG A 328 23.29 -15.15 -3.37
N GLY A 329 22.12 -15.53 -3.90
CA GLY A 329 21.35 -14.67 -4.81
C GLY A 329 22.07 -14.34 -6.12
N VAL A 330 22.99 -15.20 -6.59
CA VAL A 330 23.77 -14.91 -7.80
C VAL A 330 23.81 -16.10 -8.75
N ALA A 331 23.84 -15.82 -10.04
CA ALA A 331 24.08 -16.79 -11.09
C ALA A 331 25.49 -16.57 -11.69
N ILE A 332 26.25 -17.66 -11.81
CA ILE A 332 27.60 -17.64 -12.37
C ILE A 332 27.57 -18.34 -13.72
N ALA A 333 27.89 -17.61 -14.78
CA ALA A 333 27.98 -18.15 -16.11
C ALA A 333 29.20 -19.06 -16.27
N ASN A 334 29.23 -19.92 -17.32
CA ASN A 334 30.31 -20.82 -17.57
C ASN A 334 31.65 -20.13 -17.87
N ASP A 335 31.66 -18.86 -18.22
CA ASP A 335 32.85 -18.04 -18.42
C ASP A 335 33.33 -17.33 -17.13
N GLY A 336 32.63 -17.54 -16.01
CA GLY A 336 32.92 -16.93 -14.72
C GLY A 336 32.26 -15.59 -14.46
N THR A 337 31.44 -15.08 -15.37
CA THR A 337 30.69 -13.83 -15.17
C THR A 337 29.61 -14.04 -14.12
N GLU A 338 29.54 -13.17 -13.11
CA GLU A 338 28.49 -13.15 -12.07
C GLU A 338 27.34 -12.21 -12.49
N TYR A 339 26.11 -12.70 -12.25
CA TYR A 339 24.86 -11.98 -12.49
C TYR A 339 24.05 -11.98 -11.20
N GLU A 340 23.63 -10.79 -10.74
CA GLU A 340 22.66 -10.63 -9.64
C GLU A 340 21.24 -10.71 -10.15
N ASN A 341 21.03 -10.38 -11.45
CA ASN A 341 19.76 -10.44 -12.14
C ASN A 341 19.88 -11.31 -13.41
N LEU A 342 18.83 -12.03 -13.71
CA LEU A 342 18.61 -12.69 -15.01
C LEU A 342 17.29 -12.24 -15.59
N TYR A 343 17.06 -12.47 -16.87
CA TYR A 343 15.79 -12.19 -17.51
C TYR A 343 15.04 -13.49 -17.78
N GLY A 344 13.70 -13.45 -17.72
CA GLY A 344 12.87 -14.62 -18.03
C GLY A 344 11.40 -14.30 -18.18
N PRO A 345 10.63 -15.21 -18.81
CA PRO A 345 9.18 -15.08 -18.85
C PRO A 345 8.62 -15.34 -17.45
N ALA A 346 8.05 -14.33 -16.82
CA ALA A 346 7.49 -14.42 -15.48
C ALA A 346 6.14 -13.71 -15.38
N VAL A 347 5.37 -14.06 -14.37
CA VAL A 347 4.12 -13.38 -14.04
C VAL A 347 4.42 -12.13 -13.24
N GLU A 348 3.87 -11.01 -13.67
CA GLU A 348 3.99 -9.75 -12.94
C GLU A 348 3.04 -9.69 -11.73
N THR A 349 3.38 -8.86 -10.75
CA THR A 349 2.54 -8.58 -9.58
C THR A 349 2.50 -7.08 -9.25
N GLY A 350 1.58 -6.68 -8.37
CA GLY A 350 1.51 -5.32 -7.87
C GLY A 350 1.27 -4.26 -8.94
N ALA A 351 2.05 -3.18 -8.90
CA ALA A 351 1.91 -2.05 -9.82
C ALA A 351 2.24 -2.41 -11.28
N PRO A 352 3.31 -3.17 -11.60
CA PRO A 352 3.59 -3.64 -12.96
C PRO A 352 2.45 -4.46 -13.56
N LEU A 353 1.84 -5.38 -12.82
CA LEU A 353 0.67 -6.14 -13.29
C LEU A 353 -0.51 -5.23 -13.63
N THR A 354 -0.80 -4.27 -12.75
CA THR A 354 -1.87 -3.29 -12.97
C THR A 354 -1.58 -2.40 -14.19
N GLN A 355 -0.32 -1.99 -14.36
CA GLN A 355 0.13 -1.22 -15.51
C GLN A 355 -0.08 -1.99 -16.81
N LEU A 356 0.28 -3.27 -16.85
CA LEU A 356 0.07 -4.15 -17.99
C LEU A 356 -1.43 -4.32 -18.31
N ALA A 357 -2.27 -4.46 -17.26
CA ALA A 357 -3.72 -4.56 -17.41
C ALA A 357 -4.32 -3.30 -18.05
N PHE A 358 -3.91 -2.13 -17.62
CA PHE A 358 -4.35 -0.85 -18.19
C PHE A 358 -3.80 -0.62 -19.60
N ALA A 359 -2.53 -0.98 -19.85
CA ALA A 359 -1.94 -0.90 -21.18
C ALA A 359 -2.71 -1.76 -22.18
N ARG A 360 -2.99 -3.03 -21.82
CA ARG A 360 -3.75 -3.97 -22.65
C ARG A 360 -5.20 -3.54 -22.81
N GLY A 361 -5.87 -3.18 -21.70
CA GLY A 361 -7.28 -2.83 -21.71
C GLY A 361 -7.60 -1.55 -22.50
N LEU A 362 -6.68 -0.60 -22.55
CA LEU A 362 -6.82 0.67 -23.28
C LEU A 362 -6.11 0.66 -24.66
N ALA A 363 -5.44 -0.43 -25.04
CA ALA A 363 -4.73 -0.52 -26.31
C ALA A 363 -5.56 -0.09 -27.54
N PRO A 364 -6.87 -0.38 -27.64
CA PRO A 364 -7.70 0.10 -28.75
C PRO A 364 -7.82 1.62 -28.83
N LEU A 365 -7.57 2.33 -27.71
CA LEU A 365 -7.61 3.81 -27.64
C LEU A 365 -6.21 4.44 -27.73
N GLY A 366 -5.15 3.63 -27.71
CA GLY A 366 -3.74 4.06 -27.80
C GLY A 366 -2.84 3.45 -26.74
N ASN A 367 -1.53 3.60 -26.90
CA ASN A 367 -0.51 2.97 -26.04
C ASN A 367 -0.20 3.75 -24.75
N TRP A 368 -1.13 4.58 -24.27
CA TRP A 368 -0.95 5.44 -23.08
C TRP A 368 -1.55 4.85 -21.80
N GLY A 369 -2.29 3.73 -21.90
CA GLY A 369 -3.01 3.14 -20.78
C GLY A 369 -2.14 2.84 -19.57
N GLY A 370 -0.96 2.26 -19.76
CA GLY A 370 -0.01 2.00 -18.68
C GLY A 370 0.47 3.28 -17.97
N GLY A 371 0.56 4.41 -18.69
CA GLY A 371 0.93 5.70 -18.13
C GLY A 371 -0.05 6.24 -17.08
N ILE A 372 -1.34 5.86 -17.16
CA ILE A 372 -2.33 6.19 -16.12
C ILE A 372 -1.90 5.59 -14.79
N VAL A 373 -1.51 4.30 -14.80
CA VAL A 373 -1.12 3.60 -13.57
C VAL A 373 0.17 4.19 -13.01
N VAL A 374 1.19 4.42 -13.86
CA VAL A 374 2.44 5.05 -13.43
C VAL A 374 2.18 6.40 -12.77
N LEU A 375 1.40 7.27 -13.41
CA LEU A 375 1.04 8.57 -12.86
C LEU A 375 0.27 8.43 -11.54
N SER A 376 -0.68 7.50 -11.47
CA SER A 376 -1.48 7.25 -10.26
C SER A 376 -0.61 6.73 -9.12
N VAL A 377 0.29 5.79 -9.37
CA VAL A 377 1.24 5.26 -8.37
C VAL A 377 2.14 6.37 -7.84
N LEU A 378 2.69 7.23 -8.71
CA LEU A 378 3.50 8.37 -8.31
C LEU A 378 2.75 9.31 -7.37
N LEU A 379 1.55 9.74 -7.78
CA LEU A 379 0.75 10.68 -7.00
C LEU A 379 0.27 10.05 -5.69
N PHE A 380 -0.12 8.77 -5.73
CA PHE A 380 -0.57 8.02 -4.56
C PHE A 380 0.55 7.87 -3.54
N ALA A 381 1.70 7.35 -3.94
CA ALA A 381 2.82 7.11 -3.04
C ALA A 381 3.34 8.41 -2.41
N ILE A 382 3.47 9.49 -3.19
CA ILE A 382 3.90 10.80 -2.68
C ILE A 382 2.86 11.36 -1.70
N SER A 383 1.56 11.30 -2.01
CA SER A 383 0.51 11.78 -1.12
C SER A 383 0.42 10.96 0.17
N THR A 384 0.61 9.65 0.08
CA THR A 384 0.64 8.75 1.24
C THR A 384 1.84 9.06 2.14
N SER A 385 3.07 9.20 1.60
CA SER A 385 4.23 9.62 2.38
C SER A 385 3.98 10.94 3.12
N ILE A 386 3.40 11.91 2.44
CA ILE A 386 3.08 13.22 3.02
C ILE A 386 2.07 13.08 4.17
N SER A 387 1.02 12.28 4.00
CA SER A 387 -0.01 12.04 5.03
C SER A 387 0.56 11.30 6.25
N TRP A 388 1.35 10.26 6.03
CA TRP A 388 1.98 9.49 7.10
C TRP A 388 2.98 10.30 7.93
N SER A 389 3.59 11.34 7.34
CA SER A 389 4.43 12.26 8.10
C SER A 389 3.66 12.97 9.22
N TYR A 390 2.37 13.24 9.01
CA TYR A 390 1.51 13.83 10.03
C TYR A 390 1.20 12.84 11.17
N TYR A 391 0.98 11.56 10.85
CA TYR A 391 0.71 10.56 11.90
C TYR A 391 1.89 10.40 12.85
N GLY A 392 3.09 10.24 12.31
CA GLY A 392 4.29 10.13 13.16
C GLY A 392 4.67 11.44 13.87
N ASP A 393 4.41 12.59 13.26
CA ASP A 393 4.57 13.92 13.88
C ASP A 393 3.69 14.03 15.16
N ARG A 394 2.41 13.60 15.09
CA ARG A 394 1.52 13.58 16.27
C ARG A 394 2.00 12.59 17.34
N CYS A 395 2.53 11.43 16.94
CA CYS A 395 3.14 10.48 17.86
C CYS A 395 4.41 11.05 18.53
N ALA A 396 5.25 11.73 17.75
CA ALA A 396 6.46 12.38 18.28
C ALA A 396 6.10 13.48 19.30
N ILE A 397 5.05 14.27 19.05
CA ILE A 397 4.55 15.26 20.03
C ILE A 397 4.05 14.57 21.30
N TYR A 398 3.28 13.51 21.20
CA TYR A 398 2.80 12.77 22.36
C TYR A 398 3.94 12.22 23.23
N LEU A 399 5.02 11.72 22.61
CA LEU A 399 6.15 11.09 23.32
C LEU A 399 7.14 12.12 23.89
N PHE A 400 7.46 13.17 23.13
CA PHE A 400 8.61 14.03 23.37
C PHE A 400 8.27 15.53 23.39
N GLY A 401 7.00 15.88 23.10
CA GLY A 401 6.57 17.28 23.00
C GLY A 401 6.85 17.93 21.65
N GLU A 402 6.45 19.18 21.50
CA GLU A 402 6.49 19.90 20.21
C GLU A 402 7.90 20.10 19.63
N SER A 403 8.92 20.13 20.48
CA SER A 403 10.32 20.26 20.05
C SER A 403 10.83 19.09 19.20
N ALA A 404 10.14 17.93 19.27
CA ALA A 404 10.48 16.74 18.49
C ALA A 404 10.04 16.81 17.03
N VAL A 405 9.14 17.73 16.66
CA VAL A 405 8.55 17.79 15.32
C VAL A 405 9.61 17.99 14.21
N LEU A 406 10.50 18.96 14.40
CA LEU A 406 11.50 19.27 13.37
C LEU A 406 12.56 18.16 13.22
N PRO A 407 13.15 17.62 14.31
CA PRO A 407 14.01 16.44 14.22
C PRO A 407 13.33 15.23 13.56
N TYR A 408 12.07 14.95 13.95
CA TYR A 408 11.28 13.88 13.35
C TYR A 408 11.16 14.05 11.82
N LYS A 409 10.77 15.25 11.35
CA LYS A 409 10.65 15.54 9.91
C LYS A 409 11.98 15.39 9.17
N GLY A 410 13.09 15.78 9.80
CA GLY A 410 14.43 15.58 9.24
C GLY A 410 14.74 14.09 9.02
N VAL A 411 14.51 13.25 10.04
CA VAL A 411 14.66 11.79 9.93
C VAL A 411 13.71 11.23 8.88
N PHE A 412 12.46 11.70 8.83
CA PHE A 412 11.46 11.25 7.86
C PHE A 412 11.93 11.45 6.41
N VAL A 413 12.47 12.61 6.08
CA VAL A 413 13.01 12.90 4.73
C VAL A 413 14.21 12.02 4.39
N ILE A 414 15.12 11.81 5.37
CA ILE A 414 16.26 10.91 5.16
C ILE A 414 15.78 9.48 4.90
N MET A 415 14.83 8.99 5.70
CA MET A 415 14.26 7.65 5.53
C MET A 415 13.48 7.50 4.22
N ASN A 416 12.85 8.57 3.71
CA ASN A 416 12.23 8.58 2.39
C ASN A 416 13.27 8.28 1.30
N PHE A 417 14.38 9.00 1.30
CA PHE A 417 15.46 8.80 0.33
C PHE A 417 16.08 7.40 0.47
N LEU A 418 16.46 7.00 1.69
CA LEU A 418 17.08 5.69 1.94
C LEU A 418 16.14 4.54 1.54
N GLY A 419 14.85 4.65 1.85
CA GLY A 419 13.84 3.68 1.43
C GLY A 419 13.74 3.57 -0.09
N GLY A 420 13.83 4.70 -0.79
CA GLY A 420 13.77 4.73 -2.26
C GLY A 420 14.91 3.99 -2.95
N ILE A 421 16.07 3.86 -2.32
CA ILE A 421 17.24 3.18 -2.88
C ILE A 421 17.51 1.79 -2.28
N ALA A 422 16.76 1.41 -1.24
CA ALA A 422 16.93 0.13 -0.57
C ALA A 422 16.29 -1.03 -1.38
N PRO A 423 16.69 -2.30 -1.14
CA PRO A 423 16.05 -3.46 -1.76
C PRO A 423 14.57 -3.55 -1.38
N LEU A 424 13.71 -3.77 -2.38
CA LEU A 424 12.24 -3.76 -2.24
C LEU A 424 11.76 -4.74 -1.16
N ALA A 425 12.21 -5.97 -1.21
CA ALA A 425 11.81 -7.03 -0.28
C ALA A 425 12.10 -6.70 1.19
N THR A 426 13.29 -6.14 1.47
CA THR A 426 13.70 -5.76 2.83
C THR A 426 12.82 -4.66 3.39
N VAL A 427 12.54 -3.64 2.58
CA VAL A 427 11.71 -2.49 2.99
C VAL A 427 10.29 -2.95 3.32
N TRP A 428 9.70 -3.81 2.48
CA TRP A 428 8.35 -4.33 2.69
C TRP A 428 8.27 -5.27 3.91
N ALA A 429 9.21 -6.20 4.07
CA ALA A 429 9.21 -7.14 5.19
C ALA A 429 9.29 -6.42 6.56
N ILE A 430 10.20 -5.44 6.69
CA ILE A 430 10.32 -4.65 7.92
C ILE A 430 9.06 -3.80 8.13
N GLY A 431 8.50 -3.23 7.06
CA GLY A 431 7.26 -2.45 7.09
C GLY A 431 6.07 -3.25 7.61
N ASP A 432 5.86 -4.46 7.10
CA ASP A 432 4.76 -5.34 7.50
C ASP A 432 4.86 -5.77 8.98
N ILE A 433 6.07 -6.07 9.47
CA ILE A 433 6.30 -6.37 10.89
C ILE A 433 5.95 -5.18 11.77
N ALA A 434 6.44 -3.99 11.41
CA ALA A 434 6.17 -2.77 12.17
C ALA A 434 4.67 -2.47 12.22
N LEU A 435 3.96 -2.65 11.10
CA LEU A 435 2.52 -2.46 11.01
C LEU A 435 1.75 -3.45 11.90
N GLY A 436 2.13 -4.73 11.90
CA GLY A 436 1.52 -5.73 12.76
C GLY A 436 1.61 -5.38 14.25
N LEU A 437 2.74 -4.82 14.68
CA LEU A 437 2.94 -4.40 16.07
C LEU A 437 2.08 -3.19 16.48
N VAL A 438 1.71 -2.34 15.55
CA VAL A 438 0.83 -1.18 15.78
C VAL A 438 -0.64 -1.60 15.92
N ILE A 439 -1.08 -2.56 15.11
CA ILE A 439 -2.48 -3.01 15.07
C ILE A 439 -2.94 -3.60 16.41
N ILE A 440 -2.09 -4.40 17.04
CA ILE A 440 -2.46 -5.15 18.26
C ILE A 440 -2.95 -4.23 19.40
N PRO A 441 -2.20 -3.23 19.87
CA PRO A 441 -2.66 -2.37 20.97
C PRO A 441 -3.90 -1.56 20.61
N ASN A 442 -4.04 -1.17 19.34
CA ASN A 442 -5.22 -0.44 18.87
C ASN A 442 -6.48 -1.30 18.91
N LEU A 443 -6.45 -2.53 18.39
CA LEU A 443 -7.59 -3.44 18.42
C LEU A 443 -8.00 -3.80 19.86
N ILE A 444 -7.03 -4.02 20.77
CA ILE A 444 -7.30 -4.23 22.18
C ILE A 444 -8.08 -3.04 22.76
N ALA A 445 -7.66 -1.82 22.47
CA ALA A 445 -8.31 -0.62 22.97
C ALA A 445 -9.73 -0.45 22.41
N ILE A 446 -9.95 -0.68 21.10
CA ILE A 446 -11.27 -0.58 20.47
C ILE A 446 -12.24 -1.57 21.12
N VAL A 447 -11.82 -2.83 21.31
CA VAL A 447 -12.63 -3.85 21.95
C VAL A 447 -12.94 -3.49 23.41
N ALA A 448 -11.94 -3.06 24.17
CA ALA A 448 -12.11 -2.67 25.55
C ALA A 448 -13.02 -1.44 25.74
N LEU A 449 -12.99 -0.51 24.79
CA LEU A 449 -13.81 0.72 24.79
C LEU A 449 -15.16 0.57 24.04
N SER A 450 -15.52 -0.64 23.59
CA SER A 450 -16.75 -0.87 22.84
C SER A 450 -18.03 -0.45 23.59
N GLY A 451 -18.05 -0.61 24.92
CA GLY A 451 -19.14 -0.12 25.79
C GLY A 451 -19.26 1.41 25.76
N LYS A 452 -18.11 2.12 25.84
CA LYS A 452 -18.09 3.58 25.76
C LYS A 452 -18.48 4.09 24.37
N LEU A 453 -18.03 3.39 23.33
CA LEU A 453 -18.42 3.71 21.95
C LEU A 453 -19.95 3.63 21.80
N ARG A 454 -20.57 2.58 22.33
CA ARG A 454 -22.02 2.41 22.30
C ARG A 454 -22.75 3.55 23.02
N GLU A 455 -22.27 3.95 24.20
CA GLU A 455 -22.82 5.08 24.94
C GLU A 455 -22.78 6.38 24.12
N ILE A 456 -21.65 6.65 23.44
CA ILE A 456 -21.48 7.84 22.57
C ILE A 456 -22.47 7.78 21.39
N MET A 457 -22.61 6.60 20.77
CA MET A 457 -23.56 6.38 19.67
C MET A 457 -25.01 6.57 20.13
N ASP A 458 -25.40 5.92 21.22
CA ASP A 458 -26.78 6.01 21.73
C ASP A 458 -27.14 7.46 22.03
N SER A 459 -26.26 8.21 22.69
CA SER A 459 -26.43 9.65 22.94
C SER A 459 -26.60 10.48 21.66
N TYR A 460 -25.80 10.20 20.62
CA TYR A 460 -25.89 10.88 19.32
C TYR A 460 -27.25 10.65 18.64
N PHE A 461 -27.72 9.40 18.62
CA PHE A 461 -28.98 9.04 17.98
C PHE A 461 -30.21 9.50 18.79
N GLU A 462 -30.18 9.43 20.13
CA GLU A 462 -31.25 9.93 20.99
C GLU A 462 -31.44 11.44 20.84
N ARG A 463 -30.35 12.21 20.82
CA ARG A 463 -30.37 13.66 20.62
C ARG A 463 -30.67 14.07 19.17
N LYS A 464 -30.67 13.12 18.23
CA LYS A 464 -30.77 13.39 16.78
C LYS A 464 -29.74 14.45 16.32
N ALA A 465 -28.52 14.30 16.79
CA ALA A 465 -27.45 15.31 16.63
C ALA A 465 -27.10 15.60 15.17
N TRP A 466 -27.42 14.68 14.23
CA TRP A 466 -27.27 14.91 12.79
C TRP A 466 -28.14 16.06 12.27
N LEU A 467 -29.24 16.43 12.96
CA LEU A 467 -30.11 17.55 12.55
C LEU A 467 -29.39 18.88 12.72
N SER A 468 -28.60 19.06 13.77
CA SER A 468 -27.79 20.27 13.96
C SER A 468 -26.74 20.44 12.84
N ASN A 469 -26.16 19.36 12.34
CA ASN A 469 -25.23 19.40 11.21
C ASN A 469 -25.92 19.81 9.90
N VAL A 470 -27.17 19.35 9.67
CA VAL A 470 -27.96 19.76 8.50
C VAL A 470 -28.29 21.24 8.56
N ASP A 471 -28.68 21.74 9.74
CA ASP A 471 -29.01 23.16 9.91
C ASP A 471 -27.76 24.06 9.82
N ALA A 472 -26.60 23.58 10.28
CA ALA A 472 -25.33 24.25 10.10
C ALA A 472 -24.92 24.33 8.62
N ALA A 473 -25.12 23.23 7.88
CA ALA A 473 -24.83 23.17 6.44
C ALA A 473 -25.76 24.08 5.63
N LYS A 474 -27.05 24.20 6.03
CA LYS A 474 -27.99 25.16 5.40
C LYS A 474 -27.55 26.59 5.65
N ARG A 475 -27.22 26.93 6.90
CA ARG A 475 -26.74 28.27 7.24
C ARG A 475 -25.46 28.65 6.51
N ALA A 476 -24.52 27.71 6.35
CA ALA A 476 -23.29 27.93 5.60
C ALA A 476 -23.52 28.19 4.11
N ARG A 477 -24.59 27.61 3.52
CA ARG A 477 -24.97 27.82 2.12
C ARG A 477 -25.75 29.15 1.92
N GLU A 478 -26.41 29.62 2.96
CA GLU A 478 -27.20 30.85 2.97
C GLU A 478 -26.35 32.08 3.38
N ALA A 479 -25.17 31.87 3.92
CA ALA A 479 -24.24 32.94 4.26
C ALA A 479 -23.70 33.60 2.96
N PRO A 480 -23.67 34.94 2.87
CA PRO A 480 -23.09 35.65 1.73
C PRO A 480 -21.62 35.21 1.52
N SER A 481 -21.24 35.06 0.27
CA SER A 481 -19.81 34.78 -0.04
C SER A 481 -18.97 35.98 0.41
N ALA A 482 -17.85 35.71 1.07
CA ALA A 482 -16.92 36.73 1.57
C ALA A 482 -16.31 37.62 0.47
N ASP A 483 -16.68 37.40 -0.79
CA ASP A 483 -16.26 38.17 -1.95
C ASP A 483 -17.26 39.30 -2.33
N GLU A 484 -18.30 39.50 -1.53
CA GLU A 484 -19.32 40.58 -1.76
C GLU A 484 -19.23 41.76 -0.75
N GLU A 485 -18.24 41.80 0.13
CA GLU A 485 -17.82 42.94 0.91
C GLU A 485 -16.46 43.48 0.39
#